data_2251ce95b8fc48634b86b8a46e7f5b51
#
_entry.id   2251ce95b8fc48634b86b8a46e7f5b51
#
_cell.length_a   1.000
_cell.length_b   1.000
_cell.length_c   1.000
_cell.angle_alpha   90.00
_cell.angle_beta   90.00
_cell.angle_gamma   90.00
#
_symmetry.space_group_name_H-M   'P 1'
#
loop_
_entity.id
_entity.type
_entity.pdbx_description
1 polymer ?
#
loop_
_entity_poly.entity_id
_entity_poly.type
_entity_poly.pdbx_seq_one_letter_code
_entity_poly.pdbx_strand_id
1 'polypeptide(L)'
;RQFVELNKAQLIFNVGLIDFETTLLGKVGDQAKVVNLSRGIDLIAGSCSHGHHGHDHGHAHGVDPHVWTSPKALQTMAANAYEAIRNAYPDSVKYEAGYNRLRSTLKELDIRTAEKIARSGVKYFIVYHPALTYYARDYGLRQVAIEADGKEPSAKQLTAVIRQAREDGVRRIFYQNQFPASTVEIIARDIDAEYVEI
;
A
#
# COMPACT_ATOMS: atom_id res chain seq x y z
N ARG A 1 -10.17 20.50 16.09
CA ARG A 1 -8.76 20.82 16.41
C ARG A 1 -7.86 20.45 15.21
N GLN A 2 -7.87 19.22 14.72
CA GLN A 2 -7.04 18.76 13.58
C GLN A 2 -7.23 19.61 12.31
N PHE A 3 -8.47 19.95 11.96
CA PHE A 3 -8.77 20.76 10.77
C PHE A 3 -8.15 22.19 10.84
N VAL A 4 -8.09 22.76 12.03
CA VAL A 4 -7.44 24.07 12.24
C VAL A 4 -5.93 23.96 11.97
N GLU A 5 -5.30 22.89 12.42
CA GLU A 5 -3.87 22.67 12.19
C GLU A 5 -3.57 22.41 10.70
N LEU A 6 -4.43 21.65 9.98
CA LEU A 6 -4.31 21.48 8.53
C LEU A 6 -4.34 22.83 7.78
N ASN A 7 -5.24 23.74 8.18
CA ASN A 7 -5.32 25.07 7.54
C ASN A 7 -4.09 25.95 7.83
N LYS A 8 -3.35 25.72 8.92
CA LYS A 8 -2.11 26.42 9.25
C LYS A 8 -0.87 25.79 8.58
N ALA A 9 -0.95 24.56 8.11
CA ALA A 9 0.17 23.88 7.47
C ALA A 9 0.58 24.59 6.18
N GLN A 10 1.88 24.62 5.89
CA GLN A 10 2.40 25.15 4.64
C GLN A 10 2.35 24.14 3.50
N LEU A 11 2.52 22.86 3.83
CA LEU A 11 2.34 21.73 2.92
C LEU A 11 1.57 20.63 3.63
N ILE A 12 0.71 19.96 2.90
CA ILE A 12 -0.05 18.79 3.35
C ILE A 12 0.19 17.69 2.33
N PHE A 13 0.79 16.59 2.77
CA PHE A 13 1.02 15.43 1.93
C PHE A 13 -0.09 14.41 2.11
N ASN A 14 -0.60 13.89 1.02
CA ASN A 14 -1.57 12.80 1.02
C ASN A 14 -1.23 11.74 -0.03
N VAL A 15 -1.82 10.58 0.09
CA VAL A 15 -1.75 9.55 -0.95
C VAL A 15 -2.67 9.91 -2.12
N GLY A 16 -3.79 10.58 -1.83
CA GLY A 16 -4.76 11.04 -2.81
C GLY A 16 -5.66 9.94 -3.38
N LEU A 17 -5.62 8.75 -2.80
CA LEU A 17 -6.38 7.56 -3.22
C LEU A 17 -7.32 7.03 -2.12
N ILE A 18 -7.34 7.68 -0.96
CA ILE A 18 -8.11 7.28 0.21
C ILE A 18 -9.28 8.25 0.37
N ASP A 19 -10.51 7.76 0.37
CA ASP A 19 -11.73 8.59 0.43
C ASP A 19 -11.76 9.52 1.65
N PHE A 20 -11.27 9.05 2.79
CA PHE A 20 -11.17 9.88 3.99
C PHE A 20 -10.25 11.10 3.77
N GLU A 21 -9.08 10.89 3.13
CA GLU A 21 -8.16 11.98 2.82
C GLU A 21 -8.81 12.98 1.86
N THR A 22 -9.39 12.52 0.76
CA THR A 22 -10.00 13.38 -0.26
C THR A 22 -11.15 14.19 0.33
N THR A 23 -11.99 13.57 1.14
CA THR A 23 -13.12 14.24 1.82
C THR A 23 -12.63 15.30 2.83
N LEU A 24 -11.63 14.98 3.63
CA LEU A 24 -11.07 15.89 4.63
C LEU A 24 -10.32 17.06 3.97
N LEU A 25 -9.45 16.73 3.03
CA LEU A 25 -8.56 17.71 2.40
C LEU A 25 -9.29 18.60 1.38
N GLY A 26 -10.38 18.13 0.78
CA GLY A 26 -11.26 18.97 -0.05
C GLY A 26 -11.86 20.17 0.69
N LYS A 27 -11.84 20.17 2.02
CA LYS A 27 -12.29 21.29 2.87
C LYS A 27 -11.19 22.26 3.27
N VAL A 28 -9.95 22.01 2.88
CA VAL A 28 -8.82 22.92 3.13
C VAL A 28 -8.97 24.13 2.22
N GLY A 29 -8.88 25.34 2.79
CA GLY A 29 -9.14 26.59 2.05
C GLY A 29 -8.13 26.85 0.92
N ASP A 30 -6.87 26.52 1.11
CA ASP A 30 -5.81 26.63 0.11
C ASP A 30 -5.41 25.25 -0.41
N GLN A 31 -5.93 24.87 -1.57
CA GLN A 31 -5.66 23.59 -2.20
C GLN A 31 -4.25 23.49 -2.80
N ALA A 32 -3.57 24.62 -3.05
CA ALA A 32 -2.22 24.61 -3.63
C ALA A 32 -1.18 23.97 -2.71
N LYS A 33 -1.46 23.93 -1.41
CA LYS A 33 -0.58 23.29 -0.42
C LYS A 33 -0.83 21.79 -0.23
N VAL A 34 -1.89 21.23 -0.82
CA VAL A 34 -2.20 19.79 -0.77
C VAL A 34 -1.45 19.09 -1.89
N VAL A 35 -0.55 18.20 -1.52
CA VAL A 35 0.37 17.52 -2.42
C VAL A 35 0.03 16.05 -2.51
N ASN A 36 -0.46 15.63 -3.67
CA ASN A 36 -0.71 14.21 -3.94
C ASN A 36 0.61 13.48 -4.23
N LEU A 37 1.02 12.60 -3.31
CA LEU A 37 2.26 11.83 -3.42
C LEU A 37 2.19 10.70 -4.43
N SER A 38 0.99 10.20 -4.78
CA SER A 38 0.84 9.13 -5.77
C SER A 38 0.87 9.59 -7.23
N ARG A 39 1.00 10.89 -7.47
CA ARG A 39 1.07 11.44 -8.84
C ARG A 39 2.19 10.78 -9.63
N GLY A 40 1.85 10.27 -10.83
CA GLY A 40 2.80 9.61 -11.74
C GLY A 40 3.08 8.14 -11.41
N ILE A 41 2.43 7.57 -10.40
CA ILE A 41 2.44 6.13 -10.16
C ILE A 41 1.41 5.47 -11.08
N ASP A 42 1.79 4.37 -11.72
CA ASP A 42 0.85 3.52 -12.47
C ASP A 42 -0.06 2.80 -11.48
N LEU A 43 -1.34 3.19 -11.48
CA LEU A 43 -2.31 2.75 -10.48
C LEU A 43 -2.93 1.40 -10.86
N ILE A 44 -3.16 0.56 -9.86
CA ILE A 44 -3.78 -0.76 -9.99
C ILE A 44 -5.26 -0.64 -9.64
N ALA A 45 -6.13 -1.22 -10.48
CA ALA A 45 -7.55 -1.32 -10.16
C ALA A 45 -7.74 -2.11 -8.86
N GLY A 46 -8.47 -1.54 -7.90
CA GLY A 46 -8.77 -2.19 -6.62
C GLY A 46 -9.81 -3.29 -6.80
N SER A 47 -9.67 -4.36 -6.02
CA SER A 47 -10.72 -5.39 -5.88
C SER A 47 -11.83 -4.96 -4.90
N CYS A 48 -11.66 -3.85 -4.20
CA CYS A 48 -12.61 -3.36 -3.20
C CYS A 48 -13.75 -2.59 -3.86
N SER A 49 -14.74 -3.31 -4.38
CA SER A 49 -16.05 -2.72 -4.70
C SER A 49 -16.85 -2.56 -3.42
N HIS A 50 -16.65 -1.47 -2.68
CA HIS A 50 -17.62 -1.06 -1.69
C HIS A 50 -18.89 -0.61 -2.43
N GLY A 51 -19.84 -1.53 -2.54
CA GLY A 51 -21.16 -1.25 -3.11
C GLY A 51 -21.90 -0.23 -2.26
N HIS A 52 -21.82 1.02 -2.64
CA HIS A 52 -22.78 2.04 -2.29
C HIS A 52 -23.43 2.55 -3.57
N HIS A 53 -24.72 2.25 -3.69
CA HIS A 53 -25.61 2.83 -4.69
C HIS A 53 -25.67 4.35 -4.51
N GLY A 54 -25.40 5.08 -5.59
CA GLY A 54 -25.92 6.44 -5.75
C GLY A 54 -24.85 7.52 -5.94
N HIS A 55 -24.93 8.11 -7.13
CA HIS A 55 -24.38 9.38 -7.59
C HIS A 55 -22.95 9.41 -8.12
N ASP A 56 -22.94 9.51 -9.42
CA ASP A 56 -21.86 9.77 -10.36
C ASP A 56 -21.17 11.11 -10.06
N HIS A 57 -20.06 11.05 -9.32
CA HIS A 57 -19.06 12.11 -9.26
C HIS A 57 -17.72 11.42 -9.38
N GLY A 58 -16.93 11.76 -10.42
CA GLY A 58 -15.67 11.16 -10.86
C GLY A 58 -14.58 10.94 -9.80
N HIS A 59 -14.86 10.12 -8.81
CA HIS A 59 -13.93 9.67 -7.80
C HIS A 59 -13.33 8.33 -8.25
N ALA A 60 -12.06 8.13 -7.98
CA ALA A 60 -11.31 6.92 -8.30
C ALA A 60 -11.82 5.70 -7.48
N HIS A 61 -13.14 5.44 -7.54
CA HIS A 61 -13.73 4.25 -6.95
C HIS A 61 -13.18 3.03 -7.69
N GLY A 62 -12.43 2.20 -6.98
CA GLY A 62 -11.86 0.98 -7.53
C GLY A 62 -10.36 1.00 -7.81
N VAL A 63 -9.61 1.92 -7.24
CA VAL A 63 -8.14 1.91 -7.26
C VAL A 63 -7.61 1.41 -5.91
N ASP A 64 -6.63 0.51 -5.95
CA ASP A 64 -5.92 0.08 -4.76
C ASP A 64 -5.08 1.24 -4.19
N PRO A 65 -5.30 1.69 -2.95
CA PRO A 65 -4.60 2.84 -2.40
C PRO A 65 -3.20 2.55 -1.86
N HIS A 66 -2.80 1.27 -1.72
CA HIS A 66 -1.63 0.84 -0.96
C HIS A 66 -0.29 1.04 -1.71
N VAL A 67 -0.15 2.14 -2.45
CA VAL A 67 1.05 2.47 -3.26
C VAL A 67 2.34 2.50 -2.42
N TRP A 68 2.25 2.91 -1.16
CA TRP A 68 3.40 3.06 -0.26
C TRP A 68 4.07 1.74 0.16
N THR A 69 3.48 0.61 -0.18
CA THR A 69 4.04 -0.71 0.15
C THR A 69 5.13 -1.16 -0.82
N SER A 70 5.27 -0.48 -1.97
CA SER A 70 6.32 -0.76 -2.94
C SER A 70 7.51 0.19 -2.82
N PRO A 71 8.75 -0.30 -2.67
CA PRO A 71 9.96 0.52 -2.74
C PRO A 71 10.09 1.34 -4.03
N LYS A 72 9.59 0.85 -5.17
CA LYS A 72 9.58 1.60 -6.44
C LYS A 72 8.60 2.76 -6.39
N ALA A 73 7.38 2.53 -5.92
CA ALA A 73 6.39 3.59 -5.75
C ALA A 73 6.84 4.64 -4.72
N LEU A 74 7.48 4.22 -3.62
CA LEU A 74 8.04 5.14 -2.62
C LEU A 74 9.11 6.08 -3.21
N GLN A 75 9.87 5.68 -4.23
CA GLN A 75 10.81 6.57 -4.91
C GLN A 75 10.07 7.72 -5.61
N THR A 76 8.95 7.43 -6.28
CA THR A 76 8.08 8.44 -6.90
C THR A 76 7.45 9.34 -5.85
N MET A 77 6.93 8.78 -4.75
CA MET A 77 6.34 9.55 -3.66
C MET A 77 7.36 10.50 -3.01
N ALA A 78 8.58 10.01 -2.78
CA ALA A 78 9.67 10.83 -2.23
C ALA A 78 10.07 11.97 -3.18
N ALA A 79 10.07 11.73 -4.51
CA ALA A 79 10.34 12.75 -5.50
C ALA A 79 9.25 13.83 -5.52
N ASN A 80 7.97 13.44 -5.47
CA ASN A 80 6.83 14.36 -5.41
C ASN A 80 6.88 15.21 -4.14
N ALA A 81 7.20 14.61 -2.99
CA ALA A 81 7.35 15.33 -1.73
C ALA A 81 8.50 16.33 -1.80
N TYR A 82 9.65 15.93 -2.33
CA TYR A 82 10.81 16.81 -2.44
C TYR A 82 10.56 17.96 -3.41
N GLU A 83 9.90 17.73 -4.54
CA GLU A 83 9.52 18.79 -5.49
C GLU A 83 8.68 19.88 -4.79
N ALA A 84 7.68 19.49 -4.03
CA ALA A 84 6.83 20.41 -3.28
C ALA A 84 7.62 21.18 -2.21
N ILE A 85 8.48 20.49 -1.46
CA ILE A 85 9.34 21.11 -0.43
C ILE A 85 10.30 22.12 -1.07
N ARG A 86 10.94 21.76 -2.18
CA ARG A 86 11.86 22.65 -2.90
C ARG A 86 11.16 23.90 -3.40
N ASN A 87 9.94 23.79 -3.91
CA ASN A 87 9.15 24.92 -4.38
C ASN A 87 8.71 25.83 -3.23
N ALA A 88 8.36 25.26 -2.07
CA ALA A 88 7.97 26.03 -0.88
C ALA A 88 9.18 26.66 -0.14
N TYR A 89 10.36 26.04 -0.25
CA TYR A 89 11.58 26.43 0.47
C TYR A 89 12.81 26.41 -0.45
N PRO A 90 12.89 27.29 -1.47
CA PRO A 90 13.92 27.19 -2.51
C PRO A 90 15.37 27.36 -2.00
N ASP A 91 15.55 28.13 -0.92
CA ASP A 91 16.88 28.43 -0.37
C ASP A 91 17.41 27.36 0.60
N SER A 92 16.70 26.24 0.76
CA SER A 92 17.05 25.26 1.80
C SER A 92 17.81 24.05 1.24
N VAL A 93 19.13 24.15 1.12
CA VAL A 93 20.07 23.12 0.67
C VAL A 93 19.97 21.82 1.51
N LYS A 94 19.62 21.93 2.79
CA LYS A 94 19.48 20.75 3.68
C LYS A 94 18.39 19.76 3.22
N TYR A 95 17.35 20.24 2.56
CA TYR A 95 16.29 19.37 2.06
C TYR A 95 16.76 18.53 0.88
N GLU A 96 17.59 19.07 0.02
CA GLU A 96 18.21 18.31 -1.08
C GLU A 96 19.09 17.18 -0.56
N ALA A 97 19.94 17.45 0.42
CA ALA A 97 20.78 16.42 1.03
C ALA A 97 19.95 15.31 1.70
N GLY A 98 18.84 15.67 2.37
CA GLY A 98 17.88 14.74 2.96
C GLY A 98 17.21 13.85 1.90
N TYR A 99 16.73 14.47 0.84
CA TYR A 99 16.13 13.73 -0.29
C TYR A 99 17.11 12.78 -0.96
N ASN A 100 18.34 13.22 -1.22
CA ASN A 100 19.36 12.38 -1.84
C ASN A 100 19.69 11.12 -0.99
N ARG A 101 19.77 11.27 0.33
CA ARG A 101 19.93 10.13 1.23
C ARG A 101 18.73 9.17 1.15
N LEU A 102 17.50 9.70 1.26
CA LEU A 102 16.28 8.90 1.17
C LEU A 102 16.20 8.15 -0.16
N ARG A 103 16.47 8.85 -1.26
CA ARG A 103 16.48 8.27 -2.61
C ARG A 103 17.48 7.12 -2.74
N SER A 104 18.70 7.28 -2.21
CA SER A 104 19.71 6.22 -2.20
C SER A 104 19.24 5.01 -1.39
N THR A 105 18.70 5.23 -0.20
CA THR A 105 18.17 4.16 0.66
C THR A 105 17.03 3.39 -0.02
N LEU A 106 16.10 4.09 -0.65
CA LEU A 106 14.97 3.45 -1.36
C LEU A 106 15.45 2.66 -2.58
N LYS A 107 16.43 3.19 -3.32
CA LYS A 107 17.03 2.48 -4.46
C LYS A 107 17.77 1.22 -4.02
N GLU A 108 18.54 1.29 -2.95
CA GLU A 108 19.23 0.12 -2.37
C GLU A 108 18.21 -0.93 -1.86
N LEU A 109 17.12 -0.47 -1.24
CA LEU A 109 16.05 -1.37 -0.81
C LEU A 109 15.40 -2.07 -1.99
N ASP A 110 15.08 -1.35 -3.07
CA ASP A 110 14.51 -1.89 -4.30
C ASP A 110 15.42 -2.98 -4.90
N ILE A 111 16.69 -2.69 -5.11
CA ILE A 111 17.67 -3.64 -5.65
C ILE A 111 17.76 -4.89 -4.76
N ARG A 112 17.95 -4.70 -3.47
CA ARG A 112 18.08 -5.79 -2.48
C ARG A 112 16.85 -6.67 -2.43
N THR A 113 15.65 -6.05 -2.54
CA THR A 113 14.37 -6.77 -2.58
C THR A 113 14.27 -7.61 -3.84
N ALA A 114 14.54 -7.02 -5.00
CA ALA A 114 14.51 -7.73 -6.29
C ALA A 114 15.47 -8.94 -6.29
N GLU A 115 16.70 -8.77 -5.80
CA GLU A 115 17.68 -9.83 -5.72
C GLU A 115 17.27 -10.97 -4.77
N LYS A 116 16.71 -10.64 -3.60
CA LYS A 116 16.22 -11.65 -2.65
C LYS A 116 15.08 -12.46 -3.22
N ILE A 117 14.10 -11.80 -3.87
CA ILE A 117 12.97 -12.47 -4.50
C ILE A 117 13.45 -13.35 -5.64
N ALA A 118 14.33 -12.86 -6.51
CA ALA A 118 14.87 -13.65 -7.61
C ALA A 118 15.60 -14.92 -7.11
N ARG A 119 16.39 -14.79 -6.05
CA ARG A 119 17.12 -15.94 -5.45
C ARG A 119 16.20 -16.92 -4.71
N SER A 120 15.08 -16.46 -4.16
CA SER A 120 14.17 -17.31 -3.40
C SER A 120 13.36 -18.26 -4.28
N GLY A 121 13.18 -17.94 -5.56
CA GLY A 121 12.30 -18.68 -6.48
C GLY A 121 10.81 -18.55 -6.18
N VAL A 122 10.44 -17.79 -5.15
CA VAL A 122 9.04 -17.58 -4.75
C VAL A 122 8.27 -16.85 -5.87
N LYS A 123 7.08 -17.32 -6.19
CA LYS A 123 6.21 -16.74 -7.22
C LYS A 123 4.97 -16.06 -6.66
N TYR A 124 4.57 -16.40 -5.45
CA TYR A 124 3.43 -15.80 -4.78
C TYR A 124 3.58 -15.90 -3.25
N PHE A 125 2.74 -15.15 -2.56
CA PHE A 125 2.62 -15.19 -1.11
C PHE A 125 1.16 -15.04 -0.69
N ILE A 126 0.84 -15.52 0.51
CA ILE A 126 -0.48 -15.38 1.11
C ILE A 126 -0.40 -14.33 2.20
N VAL A 127 -1.35 -13.40 2.18
CA VAL A 127 -1.48 -12.32 3.17
C VAL A 127 -2.93 -12.18 3.59
N TYR A 128 -3.18 -11.74 4.82
CA TYR A 128 -4.56 -11.55 5.28
C TYR A 128 -5.26 -10.45 4.49
N HIS A 129 -4.80 -9.20 4.61
CA HIS A 129 -5.35 -8.04 3.90
C HIS A 129 -4.53 -7.73 2.63
N PRO A 130 -5.16 -7.47 1.47
CA PRO A 130 -4.47 -7.32 0.19
C PRO A 130 -3.73 -5.99 0.03
N ALA A 131 -2.91 -5.60 0.99
CA ALA A 131 -2.18 -4.33 0.98
C ALA A 131 -0.87 -4.34 0.15
N LEU A 132 -0.41 -5.49 -0.35
CA LEU A 132 0.90 -5.61 -0.99
C LEU A 132 0.82 -5.77 -2.51
N THR A 133 -0.25 -5.30 -3.15
CA THR A 133 -0.50 -5.47 -4.59
C THR A 133 0.56 -4.79 -5.44
N TYR A 134 0.95 -3.55 -5.09
CA TYR A 134 2.02 -2.82 -5.78
C TYR A 134 3.38 -3.48 -5.60
N TYR A 135 3.68 -3.95 -4.39
CA TYR A 135 4.88 -4.74 -4.12
C TYR A 135 4.91 -6.01 -4.98
N ALA A 136 3.81 -6.75 -5.03
CA ALA A 136 3.70 -7.97 -5.81
C ALA A 136 3.93 -7.69 -7.31
N ARG A 137 3.25 -6.69 -7.89
CA ARG A 137 3.43 -6.27 -9.27
C ARG A 137 4.88 -5.92 -9.58
N ASP A 138 5.49 -5.09 -8.75
CA ASP A 138 6.81 -4.51 -9.02
C ASP A 138 7.94 -5.53 -8.94
N TYR A 139 7.71 -6.66 -8.26
CA TYR A 139 8.68 -7.75 -8.12
C TYR A 139 8.25 -9.06 -8.79
N GLY A 140 7.24 -9.03 -9.64
CA GLY A 140 6.77 -10.20 -10.40
C GLY A 140 6.22 -11.31 -9.53
N LEU A 141 5.60 -10.95 -8.40
CA LEU A 141 4.91 -11.87 -7.49
C LEU A 141 3.40 -11.78 -7.68
N ARG A 142 2.68 -12.82 -7.24
CA ARG A 142 1.23 -12.82 -7.11
C ARG A 142 0.86 -12.77 -5.62
N GLN A 143 0.06 -11.80 -5.24
CA GLN A 143 -0.57 -11.74 -3.92
C GLN A 143 -1.83 -12.58 -3.90
N VAL A 144 -2.00 -13.41 -2.88
CA VAL A 144 -3.23 -14.12 -2.56
C VAL A 144 -3.74 -13.59 -1.22
N ALA A 145 -4.91 -12.95 -1.23
CA ALA A 145 -5.52 -12.42 -0.01
C ALA A 145 -6.45 -13.46 0.62
N ILE A 146 -6.47 -13.49 1.96
CA ILE A 146 -7.42 -14.28 2.75
C ILE A 146 -8.75 -13.55 2.86
N GLU A 147 -8.69 -12.28 3.22
CA GLU A 147 -9.84 -11.38 3.28
C GLU A 147 -10.39 -11.08 1.88
N ALA A 148 -11.69 -10.87 1.79
CA ALA A 148 -12.37 -10.44 0.57
C ALA A 148 -13.21 -9.19 0.87
N ASP A 149 -12.91 -8.06 0.18
CA ASP A 149 -13.66 -6.79 0.26
C ASP A 149 -13.85 -6.26 1.70
N GLY A 150 -12.81 -6.34 2.53
CA GLY A 150 -12.87 -5.89 3.92
C GLY A 150 -13.67 -6.80 4.86
N LYS A 151 -14.01 -8.01 4.42
CA LYS A 151 -14.80 -8.98 5.17
C LYS A 151 -14.01 -10.26 5.44
N GLU A 152 -14.36 -10.92 6.53
CA GLU A 152 -13.85 -12.26 6.79
C GLU A 152 -14.23 -13.21 5.64
N PRO A 153 -13.33 -14.15 5.28
CA PRO A 153 -13.59 -15.08 4.20
C PRO A 153 -14.74 -16.02 4.57
N SER A 154 -15.58 -16.33 3.59
CA SER A 154 -16.55 -17.42 3.75
C SER A 154 -15.82 -18.77 3.89
N ALA A 155 -16.49 -19.77 4.47
CA ALA A 155 -15.95 -21.13 4.60
C ALA A 155 -15.48 -21.71 3.25
N LYS A 156 -16.20 -21.41 2.16
CA LYS A 156 -15.83 -21.83 0.81
C LYS A 156 -14.54 -21.17 0.32
N GLN A 157 -14.38 -19.86 0.54
CA GLN A 157 -13.16 -19.13 0.19
C GLN A 157 -11.97 -19.65 1.00
N LEU A 158 -12.15 -19.83 2.31
CA LEU A 158 -11.14 -20.36 3.21
C LEU A 158 -10.66 -21.74 2.74
N THR A 159 -11.58 -22.65 2.44
CA THR A 159 -11.27 -23.99 1.90
C THR A 159 -10.47 -23.91 0.59
N ALA A 160 -10.81 -22.97 -0.29
CA ALA A 160 -10.10 -22.78 -1.56
C ALA A 160 -8.66 -22.29 -1.34
N VAL A 161 -8.45 -21.33 -0.43
CA VAL A 161 -7.12 -20.82 -0.06
C VAL A 161 -6.27 -21.93 0.56
N ILE A 162 -6.82 -22.71 1.50
CA ILE A 162 -6.13 -23.84 2.14
C ILE A 162 -5.70 -24.88 1.11
N ARG A 163 -6.60 -25.28 0.21
CA ARG A 163 -6.30 -26.25 -0.84
C ARG A 163 -5.15 -25.75 -1.73
N GLN A 164 -5.25 -24.53 -2.25
CA GLN A 164 -4.23 -23.93 -3.09
C GLN A 164 -2.88 -23.83 -2.37
N ALA A 165 -2.90 -23.39 -1.10
CA ALA A 165 -1.69 -23.28 -0.30
C ALA A 165 -0.98 -24.64 -0.07
N ARG A 166 -1.74 -25.72 0.11
CA ARG A 166 -1.21 -27.09 0.21
C ARG A 166 -0.60 -27.57 -1.10
N GLU A 167 -1.32 -27.40 -2.20
CA GLU A 167 -0.87 -27.79 -3.54
C GLU A 167 0.45 -27.09 -3.90
N ASP A 168 0.57 -25.82 -3.54
CA ASP A 168 1.74 -25.01 -3.84
C ASP A 168 2.85 -25.09 -2.78
N GLY A 169 2.66 -25.88 -1.72
CA GLY A 169 3.67 -26.08 -0.66
C GLY A 169 3.99 -24.81 0.12
N VAL A 170 3.00 -23.95 0.38
CA VAL A 170 3.19 -22.73 1.14
C VAL A 170 3.66 -23.03 2.55
N ARG A 171 4.70 -22.33 3.01
CA ARG A 171 5.28 -22.50 4.33
C ARG A 171 5.09 -21.29 5.24
N ARG A 172 4.61 -20.15 4.71
CA ARG A 172 4.39 -18.93 5.47
C ARG A 172 3.18 -18.17 4.98
N ILE A 173 2.39 -17.66 5.93
CA ILE A 173 1.26 -16.77 5.71
C ILE A 173 1.57 -15.46 6.45
N PHE A 174 1.35 -14.34 5.79
CA PHE A 174 1.57 -13.03 6.38
C PHE A 174 0.27 -12.40 6.85
N TYR A 175 0.31 -11.66 7.94
CA TYR A 175 -0.83 -10.87 8.41
C TYR A 175 -0.37 -9.57 9.03
N GLN A 176 -1.22 -8.56 8.95
CA GLN A 176 -0.98 -7.26 9.56
C GLN A 176 -1.59 -7.24 10.97
N ASN A 177 -0.91 -6.60 11.94
CA ASN A 177 -1.26 -6.63 13.35
C ASN A 177 -2.63 -6.03 13.73
N GLN A 178 -3.24 -5.23 12.84
CA GLN A 178 -4.58 -4.70 13.03
C GLN A 178 -5.70 -5.72 12.78
N PHE A 179 -5.38 -6.91 12.25
CA PHE A 179 -6.34 -7.96 11.97
C PHE A 179 -6.21 -9.14 12.96
N PRO A 180 -7.31 -9.85 13.27
CA PRO A 180 -7.25 -10.98 14.19
C PRO A 180 -6.40 -12.11 13.61
N ALA A 181 -5.43 -12.58 14.38
CA ALA A 181 -4.57 -13.70 14.00
C ALA A 181 -5.33 -15.03 13.89
N SER A 182 -6.49 -15.16 14.54
CA SER A 182 -7.23 -16.42 14.68
C SER A 182 -7.54 -17.11 13.35
N THR A 183 -7.99 -16.37 12.34
CA THR A 183 -8.25 -16.90 11.00
C THR A 183 -6.97 -17.39 10.32
N VAL A 184 -5.89 -16.64 10.48
CA VAL A 184 -4.57 -16.98 9.92
C VAL A 184 -3.99 -18.22 10.60
N GLU A 185 -4.13 -18.33 11.92
CA GLU A 185 -3.71 -19.50 12.71
C GLU A 185 -4.40 -20.80 12.26
N ILE A 186 -5.72 -20.74 12.00
CA ILE A 186 -6.46 -21.87 11.48
C ILE A 186 -5.88 -22.34 10.14
N ILE A 187 -5.67 -21.42 9.21
CA ILE A 187 -5.11 -21.75 7.89
C ILE A 187 -3.70 -22.32 8.04
N ALA A 188 -2.84 -21.63 8.81
CA ALA A 188 -1.46 -22.03 9.01
C ALA A 188 -1.34 -23.45 9.60
N ARG A 189 -2.17 -23.75 10.60
CA ARG A 189 -2.25 -25.09 11.20
C ARG A 189 -2.68 -26.16 10.19
N ASP A 190 -3.68 -25.83 9.37
CA ASP A 190 -4.22 -26.75 8.38
C ASP A 190 -3.22 -27.14 7.28
N ILE A 191 -2.29 -26.24 6.95
CA ILE A 191 -1.27 -26.44 5.88
C ILE A 191 0.14 -26.71 6.42
N ASP A 192 0.32 -26.83 7.73
CA ASP A 192 1.62 -26.95 8.40
C ASP A 192 2.58 -25.80 8.02
N ALA A 193 2.10 -24.57 8.13
CA ALA A 193 2.84 -23.35 7.82
C ALA A 193 3.02 -22.46 9.06
N GLU A 194 4.03 -21.61 9.00
CA GLU A 194 4.19 -20.49 9.94
C GLU A 194 3.28 -19.31 9.56
N TYR A 195 2.78 -18.58 10.54
CA TYR A 195 2.17 -17.27 10.30
C TYR A 195 3.05 -16.18 10.87
N VAL A 196 3.20 -15.10 10.10
CA VAL A 196 4.18 -14.04 10.35
C VAL A 196 3.48 -12.69 10.34
N GLU A 197 3.60 -11.96 11.44
CA GLU A 197 3.14 -10.57 11.53
C GLU A 197 4.06 -9.63 10.73
N ILE A 198 3.45 -8.69 9.99
CA ILE A 198 4.14 -7.68 9.18
C ILE A 198 3.57 -6.27 9.40
#